data_2c561f55574cd9b37a6ff22f156cbae0
#
_entry.id   2c561f55574cd9b37a6ff22f156cbae0
#
_cell.length_a   1.000
_cell.length_b   1.000
_cell.length_c   1.000
_cell.angle_alpha   90.00
_cell.angle_beta   90.00
_cell.angle_gamma   90.00
#
_symmetry.space_group_name_H-M   'P 1'
#
loop_
_entity.id
_entity.type
_entity.pdbx_description
1 polymer ?
#
loop_
_entity_poly.entity_id
_entity_poly.type
_entity_poly.pdbx_seq_one_letter_code
_entity_poly.pdbx_strand_id
1 'polypeptide(L)'
;PAMYQDANASECPLVIDTTTPSCGGGRFGCWTCTVVDKQSYLTNMIENDEKNEWMEVLAELRQKLKDTQDSSVWEKYRERKRRSGRIDLKNHGEGHTPGPYKMDFRIQYLRDLLKGQMKIQKLKNDPDMELILEEEIHEIQRIWRMEQGDWKNSAYAVYAEITGKNLNNVQNELGNFSNTEQELLEETCSNHNIPFKLVSNLLNLELKSQGANRHSKVFDKIRAELSKEWRD
;
A
#
# COMPACT_ATOMS: atom_id res chain seq x y z
N PRO A 1 26.13 -13.80 11.57
CA PRO A 1 25.82 -14.49 12.81
C PRO A 1 25.68 -13.54 14.00
N ALA A 2 26.54 -12.51 14.13
CA ALA A 2 26.48 -11.56 15.25
C ALA A 2 25.17 -10.75 15.32
N MET A 3 24.54 -10.43 14.19
CA MET A 3 23.27 -9.68 14.12
C MET A 3 22.09 -10.38 14.80
N TYR A 4 22.20 -11.67 15.10
CA TYR A 4 21.10 -12.44 15.69
C TYR A 4 21.31 -12.78 17.16
N GLN A 5 22.48 -12.45 17.75
CA GLN A 5 22.80 -12.80 19.13
C GLN A 5 22.07 -11.95 20.17
N ASP A 6 21.66 -10.74 19.82
CA ASP A 6 20.99 -9.80 20.74
C ASP A 6 19.45 -9.85 20.63
N ALA A 7 18.93 -10.78 19.83
CA ALA A 7 17.50 -10.96 19.66
C ALA A 7 16.92 -11.77 20.82
N ASN A 8 16.41 -11.11 21.83
CA ASN A 8 15.65 -11.75 22.90
C ASN A 8 14.40 -12.43 22.32
N ALA A 9 14.25 -13.70 22.61
CA ALA A 9 13.23 -14.60 22.12
C ALA A 9 11.83 -14.22 22.61
N SER A 10 11.15 -13.37 21.86
CA SER A 10 9.70 -13.25 21.92
C SER A 10 9.11 -13.92 20.68
N GLU A 11 8.27 -14.92 20.88
CA GLU A 11 7.67 -15.68 19.80
C GLU A 11 6.66 -14.81 18.99
N CYS A 12 6.74 -14.87 17.66
CA CYS A 12 5.72 -14.27 16.80
C CYS A 12 4.44 -15.10 16.86
N PRO A 13 3.29 -14.53 17.22
CA PRO A 13 2.04 -15.28 17.36
C PRO A 13 1.49 -15.84 16.02
N LEU A 14 2.11 -15.52 14.90
CA LEU A 14 1.74 -16.03 13.56
C LEU A 14 2.49 -17.31 13.17
N VAL A 15 3.41 -17.81 14.00
CA VAL A 15 4.09 -19.07 13.68
C VAL A 15 3.22 -20.25 14.09
N ILE A 16 2.63 -20.88 13.09
CA ILE A 16 1.81 -22.10 13.21
C ILE A 16 2.69 -23.35 13.10
N ASP A 17 3.85 -23.25 12.47
CA ASP A 17 4.78 -24.34 12.21
C ASP A 17 5.98 -24.27 13.14
N THR A 18 6.10 -25.25 14.04
CA THR A 18 7.19 -25.39 15.00
C THR A 18 8.54 -25.78 14.38
N THR A 19 8.55 -26.19 13.12
CA THR A 19 9.78 -26.54 12.38
C THR A 19 10.45 -25.32 11.77
N THR A 20 9.71 -24.22 11.61
CA THR A 20 10.23 -22.96 11.11
C THR A 20 10.65 -22.08 12.29
N PRO A 21 11.89 -21.57 12.35
CA PRO A 21 12.30 -20.67 13.42
C PRO A 21 11.33 -19.51 13.54
N SER A 22 10.81 -19.24 14.73
CA SER A 22 9.84 -18.17 14.97
C SER A 22 10.39 -16.83 14.48
N CYS A 23 9.51 -15.92 14.03
CA CYS A 23 9.87 -14.53 13.74
C CYS A 23 10.21 -13.75 15.02
N GLY A 24 10.33 -14.45 16.13
CA GLY A 24 10.66 -13.88 17.42
C GLY A 24 11.89 -13.02 17.34
N GLY A 25 11.71 -11.77 17.65
CA GLY A 25 12.71 -10.77 17.99
C GLY A 25 13.88 -10.50 17.05
N GLY A 26 14.22 -11.34 16.10
CA GLY A 26 15.55 -11.33 15.53
C GLY A 26 15.72 -11.48 14.02
N ARG A 27 14.68 -11.40 13.23
CA ARG A 27 14.85 -11.47 11.79
C ARG A 27 14.90 -10.06 11.18
N PHE A 28 16.01 -9.79 10.53
CA PHE A 28 16.24 -8.60 9.72
C PHE A 28 15.22 -8.54 8.60
N GLY A 29 14.26 -8.62 8.32
CA GLY A 29 13.24 -8.56 7.29
C GLY A 29 11.85 -8.25 7.85
N CYS A 30 11.73 -8.21 9.17
CA CYS A 30 10.44 -7.95 9.83
C CYS A 30 10.26 -6.49 10.26
N TRP A 31 11.08 -5.57 9.76
CA TRP A 31 10.96 -4.16 10.14
C TRP A 31 9.59 -3.56 9.79
N THR A 32 8.91 -4.08 8.78
CA THR A 32 7.54 -3.66 8.43
C THR A 32 6.44 -4.35 9.23
N CYS A 33 6.79 -5.36 10.06
CA CYS A 33 5.80 -6.13 10.81
C CYS A 33 5.19 -5.28 11.93
N THR A 34 3.88 -5.14 11.91
CA THR A 34 3.11 -4.38 12.92
C THR A 34 2.35 -5.27 13.89
N VAL A 35 2.50 -6.59 13.82
CA VAL A 35 1.86 -7.56 14.71
C VAL A 35 2.46 -7.47 16.11
N VAL A 36 3.76 -7.27 16.21
CA VAL A 36 4.48 -7.10 17.48
C VAL A 36 4.41 -5.65 17.93
N ASP A 37 4.03 -5.38 19.17
CA ASP A 37 3.89 -4.01 19.68
C ASP A 37 5.24 -3.30 19.81
N LYS A 38 6.23 -3.94 20.40
CA LYS A 38 7.57 -3.39 20.57
C LYS A 38 8.57 -4.15 19.70
N GLN A 39 9.32 -3.43 18.89
CA GLN A 39 10.46 -4.00 18.15
C GLN A 39 11.74 -3.91 18.99
N SER A 40 11.77 -4.64 20.08
CA SER A 40 12.94 -4.64 20.98
C SER A 40 14.23 -4.95 20.25
N TYR A 41 14.21 -5.83 19.23
CA TYR A 41 15.42 -6.15 18.47
C TYR A 41 15.96 -4.95 17.68
N LEU A 42 15.09 -4.16 17.03
CA LEU A 42 15.51 -3.01 16.24
C LEU A 42 16.07 -1.92 17.17
N THR A 43 15.40 -1.68 18.30
CA THR A 43 15.84 -0.76 19.33
C THR A 43 17.20 -1.20 19.90
N ASN A 44 17.33 -2.47 20.28
CA ASN A 44 18.59 -3.00 20.80
C ASN A 44 19.73 -2.93 19.79
N MET A 45 19.47 -3.18 18.50
CA MET A 45 20.49 -3.06 17.46
C MET A 45 20.97 -1.62 17.27
N ILE A 46 20.06 -0.63 17.38
CA ILE A 46 20.40 0.79 17.29
C ILE A 46 21.21 1.22 18.52
N GLU A 47 20.77 0.81 19.73
CA GLU A 47 21.42 1.19 20.97
C GLU A 47 22.81 0.54 21.17
N ASN A 48 23.01 -0.67 20.64
CA ASN A 48 24.25 -1.44 20.84
C ASN A 48 25.37 -1.10 19.84
N ASP A 49 25.09 -0.50 18.70
CA ASP A 49 26.10 -0.15 17.69
C ASP A 49 25.72 1.11 16.92
N GLU A 50 26.52 2.16 17.06
CA GLU A 50 26.37 3.43 16.33
C GLU A 50 26.30 3.22 14.79
N LYS A 51 26.91 2.14 14.27
CA LYS A 51 26.83 1.80 12.85
C LYS A 51 25.40 1.47 12.39
N ASN A 52 24.49 1.21 13.33
CA ASN A 52 23.09 0.88 13.07
C ASN A 52 22.15 2.09 13.18
N GLU A 53 22.65 3.30 13.37
CA GLU A 53 21.85 4.54 13.43
C GLU A 53 20.90 4.69 12.22
N TRP A 54 21.30 4.22 11.04
CA TRP A 54 20.45 4.22 9.85
C TRP A 54 19.15 3.44 10.02
N MET A 55 19.11 2.46 10.96
CA MET A 55 17.91 1.66 11.25
C MET A 55 16.82 2.47 11.96
N GLU A 56 17.14 3.63 12.53
CA GLU A 56 16.13 4.56 13.08
C GLU A 56 15.10 4.93 12.02
N VAL A 57 15.55 5.12 10.76
CA VAL A 57 14.65 5.42 9.65
C VAL A 57 13.62 4.29 9.43
N LEU A 58 14.05 3.04 9.57
CA LEU A 58 13.15 1.88 9.47
C LEU A 58 12.16 1.84 10.64
N ALA A 59 12.63 2.15 11.84
CA ALA A 59 11.78 2.24 13.03
C ALA A 59 10.70 3.32 12.89
N GLU A 60 11.07 4.50 12.40
CA GLU A 60 10.14 5.60 12.10
C GLU A 60 9.07 5.20 11.07
N LEU A 61 9.49 4.58 9.96
CA LEU A 61 8.57 4.12 8.90
C LEU A 61 7.59 3.06 9.44
N ARG A 62 8.09 2.13 10.23
CA ARG A 62 7.26 1.13 10.89
C ARG A 62 6.27 1.76 11.87
N GLN A 63 6.73 2.72 12.69
CA GLN A 63 5.86 3.36 13.67
C GLN A 63 4.67 4.03 13.00
N LYS A 64 4.88 4.69 11.86
CA LYS A 64 3.79 5.27 11.06
C LYS A 64 2.74 4.22 10.65
N LEU A 65 3.15 3.00 10.29
CA LEU A 65 2.21 1.91 9.99
C LEU A 65 1.53 1.41 11.27
N LYS A 66 2.26 1.33 12.37
CA LYS A 66 1.71 0.88 13.67
C LYS A 66 0.64 1.84 14.17
N ASP A 67 0.87 3.14 14.07
CA ASP A 67 -0.06 4.17 14.51
C ASP A 67 -1.41 4.08 13.77
N THR A 68 -1.43 3.60 12.53
CA THR A 68 -2.67 3.40 11.77
C THR A 68 -3.52 2.24 12.27
N GLN A 69 -3.02 1.41 13.19
CA GLN A 69 -3.76 0.27 13.75
C GLN A 69 -4.62 0.65 14.94
N ASP A 70 -4.39 1.81 15.54
CA ASP A 70 -5.21 2.32 16.62
C ASP A 70 -6.65 2.57 16.12
N SER A 71 -7.60 1.90 16.75
CA SER A 71 -9.01 1.99 16.39
C SER A 71 -9.60 3.40 16.52
N SER A 72 -9.02 4.25 17.36
CA SER A 72 -9.46 5.63 17.55
C SER A 72 -9.16 6.54 16.35
N VAL A 73 -8.18 6.16 15.51
CA VAL A 73 -7.74 6.97 14.36
C VAL A 73 -7.94 6.27 13.02
N TRP A 74 -8.57 5.12 12.96
CA TRP A 74 -8.76 4.36 11.72
C TRP A 74 -9.35 5.17 10.58
N GLU A 75 -10.38 5.95 10.87
CA GLU A 75 -11.12 6.74 9.88
C GLU A 75 -10.24 7.78 9.19
N LYS A 76 -9.15 8.19 9.83
CA LYS A 76 -8.15 9.07 9.23
C LYS A 76 -7.39 8.39 8.10
N TYR A 77 -7.05 7.11 8.27
CA TYR A 77 -6.12 6.40 7.40
C TYR A 77 -6.79 5.38 6.49
N ARG A 78 -7.96 4.88 6.87
CA ARG A 78 -8.63 3.76 6.21
C ARG A 78 -10.02 4.15 5.74
N GLU A 79 -10.42 3.51 4.63
CA GLU A 79 -11.81 3.59 4.18
C GLU A 79 -12.71 2.88 5.17
N ARG A 80 -13.95 3.38 5.30
CA ARG A 80 -14.98 2.73 6.09
C ARG A 80 -15.51 1.48 5.39
N LYS A 81 -15.62 1.54 4.06
CA LYS A 81 -16.10 0.45 3.21
C LYS A 81 -14.98 -0.56 2.93
N ARG A 82 -15.32 -1.84 2.94
CA ARG A 82 -14.43 -2.91 2.50
C ARG A 82 -14.26 -2.87 0.98
N ARG A 83 -13.31 -3.65 0.43
CA ARG A 83 -13.14 -3.80 -1.03
C ARG A 83 -14.40 -4.32 -1.74
N SER A 84 -15.29 -4.99 -1.02
CA SER A 84 -16.61 -5.42 -1.51
C SER A 84 -17.62 -4.28 -1.64
N GLY A 85 -17.28 -3.05 -1.21
CA GLY A 85 -18.19 -1.90 -1.15
C GLY A 85 -19.12 -1.92 0.07
N ARG A 86 -19.04 -2.92 0.95
CA ARG A 86 -19.88 -3.06 2.13
C ARG A 86 -19.16 -2.59 3.39
N ILE A 87 -19.95 -2.20 4.41
CA ILE A 87 -19.47 -1.93 5.76
C ILE A 87 -19.73 -3.17 6.59
N ASP A 88 -18.68 -3.81 7.08
CA ASP A 88 -18.77 -4.94 7.98
C ASP A 88 -18.81 -4.46 9.43
N LEU A 89 -19.98 -4.51 10.05
CA LEU A 89 -20.12 -4.18 11.46
C LEU A 89 -19.51 -5.31 12.32
N LYS A 90 -18.85 -4.93 13.41
CA LYS A 90 -18.36 -5.90 14.39
C LYS A 90 -19.53 -6.51 15.14
N ASN A 91 -19.36 -7.76 15.58
CA ASN A 91 -20.32 -8.43 16.44
C ASN A 91 -20.56 -7.53 17.68
N HIS A 92 -21.85 -7.35 18.04
CA HIS A 92 -22.35 -6.48 19.13
C HIS A 92 -22.48 -4.97 18.81
N GLY A 93 -22.32 -4.55 17.52
CA GLY A 93 -22.63 -3.16 17.13
C GLY A 93 -21.57 -2.12 17.52
N GLU A 94 -20.48 -2.53 18.12
CA GLU A 94 -19.38 -1.63 18.52
C GLU A 94 -18.37 -1.41 17.38
N GLY A 95 -18.75 -0.55 16.45
CA GLY A 95 -17.87 -0.14 15.37
C GLY A 95 -17.90 -1.07 14.14
N HIS A 96 -16.97 -0.89 13.24
CA HIS A 96 -16.88 -1.61 11.98
C HIS A 96 -15.46 -2.16 11.75
N THR A 97 -15.33 -3.12 10.84
CA THR A 97 -14.02 -3.59 10.37
C THR A 97 -13.50 -2.60 9.33
N PRO A 98 -12.31 -2.00 9.52
CA PRO A 98 -11.79 -0.99 8.60
C PRO A 98 -11.56 -1.57 7.20
N GLY A 99 -11.78 -0.72 6.20
CA GLY A 99 -11.48 -0.99 4.81
C GLY A 99 -9.99 -0.87 4.48
N PRO A 100 -9.63 -0.76 3.19
CA PRO A 100 -8.27 -0.53 2.74
C PRO A 100 -7.78 0.86 3.18
N TYR A 101 -6.46 1.08 3.09
CA TYR A 101 -5.90 2.42 3.27
C TYR A 101 -6.39 3.38 2.19
N LYS A 102 -6.68 4.62 2.59
CA LYS A 102 -7.01 5.74 1.69
C LYS A 102 -5.83 6.05 0.77
N MET A 103 -6.12 6.56 -0.42
CA MET A 103 -5.07 6.90 -1.39
C MET A 103 -4.09 7.95 -0.85
N ASP A 104 -4.58 8.96 -0.15
CA ASP A 104 -3.72 10.02 0.44
C ASP A 104 -2.68 9.43 1.38
N PHE A 105 -3.08 8.47 2.22
CA PHE A 105 -2.14 7.78 3.11
C PHE A 105 -1.13 6.94 2.32
N ARG A 106 -1.56 6.21 1.29
CA ARG A 106 -0.67 5.38 0.46
C ARG A 106 0.37 6.23 -0.26
N ILE A 107 -0.05 7.36 -0.85
CA ILE A 107 0.82 8.33 -1.52
C ILE A 107 1.82 8.91 -0.53
N GLN A 108 1.35 9.32 0.65
CA GLN A 108 2.23 9.88 1.67
C GLN A 108 3.21 8.84 2.21
N TYR A 109 2.76 7.61 2.43
CA TYR A 109 3.64 6.54 2.93
C TYR A 109 4.71 6.16 1.88
N LEU A 110 4.36 6.09 0.60
CA LEU A 110 5.33 5.88 -0.48
C LEU A 110 6.37 7.01 -0.52
N ARG A 111 5.93 8.27 -0.36
CA ARG A 111 6.83 9.42 -0.26
C ARG A 111 7.79 9.30 0.92
N ASP A 112 7.29 8.90 2.07
CA ASP A 112 8.10 8.72 3.28
C ASP A 112 9.09 7.56 3.12
N LEU A 113 8.70 6.48 2.48
CA LEU A 113 9.53 5.32 2.19
C LEU A 113 10.71 5.70 1.27
N LEU A 114 10.45 6.42 0.18
CA LEU A 114 11.48 6.88 -0.74
C LEU A 114 12.42 7.89 -0.09
N LYS A 115 11.91 8.82 0.71
CA LYS A 115 12.76 9.73 1.51
C LYS A 115 13.62 8.98 2.51
N GLY A 116 13.04 7.96 3.14
CA GLY A 116 13.76 7.06 4.05
C GLY A 116 14.91 6.33 3.34
N GLN A 117 14.66 5.78 2.16
CA GLN A 117 15.68 5.15 1.33
C GLN A 117 16.85 6.10 1.03
N MET A 118 16.55 7.32 0.57
CA MET A 118 17.60 8.31 0.29
C MET A 118 18.38 8.71 1.55
N LYS A 119 17.72 8.80 2.71
CA LYS A 119 18.39 9.07 3.98
C LYS A 119 19.33 7.92 4.37
N ILE A 120 18.89 6.68 4.23
CA ILE A 120 19.70 5.49 4.52
C ILE A 120 20.90 5.40 3.58
N GLN A 121 20.70 5.61 2.27
CA GLN A 121 21.79 5.62 1.28
C GLN A 121 22.90 6.61 1.65
N LYS A 122 22.51 7.80 2.13
CA LYS A 122 23.47 8.82 2.60
C LYS A 122 24.18 8.40 3.88
N LEU A 123 23.46 7.88 4.88
CA LEU A 123 24.03 7.47 6.17
C LEU A 123 25.00 6.29 6.02
N LYS A 124 24.68 5.34 5.15
CA LYS A 124 25.53 4.19 4.88
C LYS A 124 26.62 4.45 3.84
N ASN A 125 26.54 5.56 3.12
CA ASN A 125 27.34 5.81 1.93
C ASN A 125 27.25 4.62 0.92
N ASP A 126 26.05 4.10 0.76
CA ASP A 126 25.72 2.93 -0.05
C ASP A 126 24.53 3.27 -0.96
N PRO A 127 24.80 3.71 -2.21
CA PRO A 127 23.75 4.12 -3.14
C PRO A 127 22.89 2.94 -3.64
N ASP A 128 23.38 1.71 -3.50
CA ASP A 128 22.69 0.50 -3.97
C ASP A 128 21.74 -0.08 -2.90
N MET A 129 21.68 0.54 -1.72
CA MET A 129 20.73 0.15 -0.68
C MET A 129 19.32 0.59 -1.06
N GLU A 130 18.46 -0.34 -1.38
CA GLU A 130 17.08 -0.10 -1.75
C GLU A 130 16.09 -0.64 -0.72
N LEU A 131 15.10 0.16 -0.34
CA LEU A 131 13.94 -0.26 0.46
C LEU A 131 12.78 -0.67 -0.44
N ILE A 132 12.75 -0.12 -1.65
CA ILE A 132 11.75 -0.38 -2.68
C ILE A 132 12.41 -0.31 -4.05
N LEU A 133 12.13 -1.30 -4.88
CA LEU A 133 12.67 -1.43 -6.23
C LEU A 133 11.82 -0.63 -7.25
N GLU A 134 12.42 -0.28 -8.39
CA GLU A 134 11.68 0.40 -9.48
C GLU A 134 10.55 -0.48 -10.03
N GLU A 135 10.75 -1.79 -10.12
CA GLU A 135 9.71 -2.75 -10.52
C GLU A 135 8.53 -2.75 -9.55
N GLU A 136 8.78 -2.56 -8.26
CA GLU A 136 7.72 -2.46 -7.26
C GLU A 136 6.92 -1.16 -7.42
N ILE A 137 7.56 -0.05 -7.83
CA ILE A 137 6.86 1.19 -8.17
C ILE A 137 5.91 0.98 -9.35
N HIS A 138 6.35 0.24 -10.38
CA HIS A 138 5.48 -0.12 -11.51
C HIS A 138 4.28 -0.95 -11.05
N GLU A 139 4.51 -1.93 -10.19
CA GLU A 139 3.43 -2.77 -9.66
C GLU A 139 2.48 -2.01 -8.74
N ILE A 140 3.00 -1.12 -7.88
CA ILE A 140 2.18 -0.21 -7.07
C ILE A 140 1.30 0.65 -7.96
N GLN A 141 1.85 1.26 -9.02
CA GLN A 141 1.07 2.08 -9.96
C GLN A 141 -0.01 1.24 -10.65
N ARG A 142 0.33 0.04 -11.08
CA ARG A 142 -0.62 -0.88 -11.69
C ARG A 142 -1.78 -1.20 -10.74
N ILE A 143 -1.48 -1.54 -9.48
CA ILE A 143 -2.49 -1.84 -8.45
C ILE A 143 -3.33 -0.60 -8.15
N TRP A 144 -2.72 0.57 -7.97
CA TRP A 144 -3.46 1.80 -7.69
C TRP A 144 -4.40 2.17 -8.83
N ARG A 145 -3.95 2.03 -10.06
CA ARG A 145 -4.78 2.25 -11.24
C ARG A 145 -5.96 1.28 -11.27
N MET A 146 -5.71 0.00 -11.05
CA MET A 146 -6.71 -1.07 -11.21
C MET A 146 -7.71 -1.14 -10.05
N GLU A 147 -7.26 -0.87 -8.83
CA GLU A 147 -8.08 -1.05 -7.62
C GLU A 147 -8.60 0.27 -7.05
N GLN A 148 -7.90 1.37 -7.28
CA GLN A 148 -8.22 2.67 -6.69
C GLN A 148 -8.63 3.71 -7.73
N GLY A 149 -8.51 3.42 -9.02
CA GLY A 149 -8.79 4.38 -10.09
C GLY A 149 -7.78 5.53 -10.15
N ASP A 150 -6.54 5.28 -9.75
CA ASP A 150 -5.45 6.27 -9.85
C ASP A 150 -4.94 6.37 -11.29
N TRP A 151 -5.57 7.21 -12.07
CA TRP A 151 -5.16 7.47 -13.45
C TRP A 151 -4.15 8.62 -13.56
N LYS A 152 -3.92 9.34 -12.45
CA LYS A 152 -2.93 10.44 -12.36
C LYS A 152 -1.50 9.94 -12.25
N ASN A 153 -1.28 8.62 -12.23
CA ASN A 153 0.04 8.01 -12.08
C ASN A 153 0.76 8.48 -10.83
N SER A 154 0.04 8.53 -9.71
CA SER A 154 0.52 9.11 -8.46
C SER A 154 1.80 8.46 -7.94
N ALA A 155 2.00 7.13 -8.14
CA ALA A 155 3.23 6.46 -7.71
C ALA A 155 4.44 6.97 -8.51
N TYR A 156 4.31 7.11 -9.82
CA TYR A 156 5.39 7.67 -10.67
C TYR A 156 5.67 9.14 -10.36
N ALA A 157 4.61 9.93 -10.09
CA ALA A 157 4.77 11.33 -9.71
C ALA A 157 5.56 11.47 -8.40
N VAL A 158 5.25 10.65 -7.38
CA VAL A 158 5.97 10.63 -6.11
C VAL A 158 7.42 10.16 -6.30
N TYR A 159 7.64 9.13 -7.12
CA TYR A 159 8.99 8.65 -7.41
C TYR A 159 9.83 9.75 -8.06
N ALA A 160 9.30 10.42 -9.09
CA ALA A 160 9.99 11.52 -9.77
C ALA A 160 10.24 12.72 -8.84
N GLU A 161 9.26 13.08 -7.99
CA GLU A 161 9.37 14.15 -6.99
C GLU A 161 10.55 13.92 -6.05
N ILE A 162 10.73 12.68 -5.58
CA ILE A 162 11.71 12.39 -4.53
C ILE A 162 13.08 12.03 -5.10
N THR A 163 13.14 11.24 -6.17
CA THR A 163 14.41 10.74 -6.73
C THR A 163 14.97 11.62 -7.84
N GLY A 164 14.16 12.50 -8.42
CA GLY A 164 14.50 13.27 -9.61
C GLY A 164 14.54 12.44 -10.90
N LYS A 165 14.22 11.14 -10.83
CA LYS A 165 14.21 10.24 -11.98
C LYS A 165 12.77 10.03 -12.47
N ASN A 166 12.58 10.09 -13.78
CA ASN A 166 11.31 9.70 -14.39
C ASN A 166 11.38 8.22 -14.76
N LEU A 167 10.50 7.40 -14.17
CA LEU A 167 10.29 6.07 -14.68
C LEU A 167 9.55 6.22 -16.00
N ASN A 168 10.23 5.85 -17.10
CA ASN A 168 9.62 5.80 -18.41
C ASN A 168 8.36 4.94 -18.29
N ASN A 169 7.23 5.51 -18.65
CA ASN A 169 5.98 4.76 -18.73
C ASN A 169 6.23 3.52 -19.58
N VAL A 170 6.43 2.38 -18.92
CA VAL A 170 6.22 1.10 -19.56
C VAL A 170 4.86 1.24 -20.19
N GLN A 171 4.80 1.09 -21.51
CA GLN A 171 3.62 1.36 -22.31
C GLN A 171 2.38 0.91 -21.56
N ASN A 172 1.50 1.85 -21.32
CA ASN A 172 0.25 1.61 -20.66
C ASN A 172 -0.55 0.60 -21.50
N GLU A 173 -0.31 -0.68 -21.31
CA GLU A 173 -1.10 -1.73 -21.96
C GLU A 173 -2.60 -1.63 -21.65
N LEU A 174 -2.96 -0.77 -20.69
CA LEU A 174 -4.33 -0.54 -20.25
C LEU A 174 -4.81 0.89 -20.47
N GLY A 175 -4.03 1.77 -21.11
CA GLY A 175 -4.37 3.17 -21.06
C GLY A 175 -4.48 3.86 -22.42
N ASN A 176 -5.62 3.74 -23.06
CA ASN A 176 -6.00 4.65 -24.16
C ASN A 176 -6.55 6.01 -23.64
N PHE A 177 -6.52 6.25 -22.33
CA PHE A 177 -7.01 7.51 -21.76
C PHE A 177 -5.83 8.40 -21.37
N SER A 178 -5.76 9.56 -22.02
CA SER A 178 -4.86 10.65 -21.65
C SER A 178 -5.36 11.36 -20.38
N ASN A 179 -4.48 12.17 -19.76
CA ASN A 179 -4.88 12.97 -18.60
C ASN A 179 -6.09 13.88 -18.91
N THR A 180 -6.17 14.42 -20.13
CA THR A 180 -7.28 15.28 -20.58
C THR A 180 -8.62 14.52 -20.64
N GLU A 181 -8.60 13.28 -21.11
CA GLU A 181 -9.80 12.43 -21.17
C GLU A 181 -10.26 12.01 -19.78
N GLN A 182 -9.33 11.80 -18.87
CA GLN A 182 -9.66 11.56 -17.47
C GLN A 182 -10.35 12.75 -16.83
N GLU A 183 -9.79 13.96 -16.97
CA GLU A 183 -10.37 15.19 -16.44
C GLU A 183 -11.79 15.41 -16.98
N LEU A 184 -11.98 15.18 -18.28
CA LEU A 184 -13.29 15.27 -18.91
C LEU A 184 -14.28 14.23 -18.35
N LEU A 185 -13.81 13.01 -18.10
CA LEU A 185 -14.62 11.95 -17.51
C LEU A 185 -14.98 12.27 -16.05
N GLU A 186 -14.03 12.78 -15.24
CA GLU A 186 -14.27 13.22 -13.86
C GLU A 186 -15.30 14.35 -13.82
N GLU A 187 -15.18 15.35 -14.69
CA GLU A 187 -16.12 16.46 -14.82
C GLU A 187 -17.51 15.95 -15.23
N THR A 188 -17.59 15.10 -16.25
CA THR A 188 -18.84 14.52 -16.69
C THR A 188 -19.54 13.71 -15.61
N CYS A 189 -18.80 12.87 -14.90
CA CYS A 189 -19.31 12.10 -13.77
C CYS A 189 -19.86 13.01 -12.66
N SER A 190 -19.11 14.08 -12.34
CA SER A 190 -19.52 15.06 -11.34
C SER A 190 -20.81 15.78 -11.72
N ASN A 191 -20.91 16.24 -12.99
CA ASN A 191 -22.08 16.95 -13.51
C ASN A 191 -23.36 16.09 -13.51
N HIS A 192 -23.23 14.76 -13.61
CA HIS A 192 -24.33 13.81 -13.60
C HIS A 192 -24.53 13.07 -12.27
N ASN A 193 -23.79 13.43 -11.22
CA ASN A 193 -23.88 12.77 -9.92
C ASN A 193 -23.58 11.25 -10.00
N ILE A 194 -22.69 10.85 -10.89
CA ILE A 194 -22.24 9.46 -11.05
C ILE A 194 -20.89 9.32 -10.36
N PRO A 195 -20.69 8.32 -9.49
CA PRO A 195 -19.40 8.08 -8.87
C PRO A 195 -18.33 7.74 -9.92
N PHE A 196 -17.31 8.59 -10.05
CA PHE A 196 -16.20 8.39 -11.00
C PHE A 196 -15.57 6.98 -10.86
N LYS A 197 -15.41 6.53 -9.62
CA LYS A 197 -14.83 5.21 -9.31
C LYS A 197 -15.66 4.05 -9.87
N LEU A 198 -16.99 4.19 -9.93
CA LEU A 198 -17.85 3.20 -10.56
C LEU A 198 -17.54 3.11 -12.06
N VAL A 199 -17.51 4.26 -12.75
CA VAL A 199 -17.25 4.29 -14.20
C VAL A 199 -15.86 3.75 -14.51
N SER A 200 -14.84 4.16 -13.77
CA SER A 200 -13.48 3.65 -13.90
C SER A 200 -13.39 2.14 -13.71
N ASN A 201 -14.10 1.59 -12.73
CA ASN A 201 -14.12 0.14 -12.48
C ASN A 201 -14.83 -0.62 -13.60
N LEU A 202 -15.92 -0.07 -14.15
CA LEU A 202 -16.61 -0.67 -15.29
C LEU A 202 -15.74 -0.68 -16.55
N LEU A 203 -15.03 0.42 -16.83
CA LEU A 203 -14.08 0.50 -17.94
C LEU A 203 -12.93 -0.51 -17.76
N ASN A 204 -12.40 -0.67 -16.55
CA ASN A 204 -11.38 -1.66 -16.24
C ASN A 204 -11.90 -3.10 -16.38
N LEU A 205 -13.17 -3.37 -16.06
CA LEU A 205 -13.77 -4.69 -16.24
C LEU A 205 -13.94 -5.02 -17.73
N GLU A 206 -14.31 -4.06 -18.53
CA GLU A 206 -14.43 -4.22 -19.98
C GLU A 206 -13.06 -4.49 -20.61
N LEU A 207 -12.05 -3.68 -20.30
CA LEU A 207 -10.67 -3.85 -20.77
C LEU A 207 -10.11 -5.25 -20.46
N LYS A 208 -10.26 -5.71 -19.21
CA LYS A 208 -9.83 -7.06 -18.79
C LYS A 208 -10.57 -8.19 -19.50
N SER A 209 -11.70 -7.87 -20.10
CA SER A 209 -12.56 -8.85 -20.75
C SER A 209 -12.41 -8.85 -22.25
N GLN A 210 -11.68 -7.89 -22.81
CA GLN A 210 -11.31 -7.85 -24.22
C GLN A 210 -10.51 -9.09 -24.58
N GLY A 211 -10.94 -9.79 -25.61
CA GLY A 211 -10.31 -11.05 -26.04
C GLY A 211 -10.74 -12.31 -25.29
N ALA A 212 -11.63 -12.19 -24.30
CA ALA A 212 -12.14 -13.37 -23.61
C ALA A 212 -13.22 -14.09 -24.44
N ASN A 213 -13.02 -15.40 -24.70
CA ASN A 213 -13.96 -16.23 -25.47
C ASN A 213 -15.31 -16.50 -24.78
N ARG A 214 -15.50 -16.11 -23.51
CA ARG A 214 -16.74 -16.30 -22.75
C ARG A 214 -17.11 -15.01 -22.00
N HIS A 215 -18.11 -14.31 -22.53
CA HIS A 215 -18.62 -13.06 -21.94
C HIS A 215 -19.55 -13.26 -20.72
N SER A 216 -19.99 -14.49 -20.40
CA SER A 216 -20.95 -14.74 -19.32
C SER A 216 -20.48 -14.23 -17.95
N LYS A 217 -19.20 -14.36 -17.64
CA LYS A 217 -18.63 -13.86 -16.38
C LYS A 217 -18.48 -12.33 -16.32
N VAL A 218 -18.51 -11.64 -17.44
CA VAL A 218 -18.36 -10.17 -17.50
C VAL A 218 -19.62 -9.51 -16.94
N PHE A 219 -20.79 -9.99 -17.36
CA PHE A 219 -22.09 -9.49 -16.88
C PHE A 219 -22.25 -9.68 -15.37
N ASP A 220 -21.80 -10.82 -14.84
CA ASP A 220 -21.84 -11.07 -13.39
C ASP A 220 -20.92 -10.10 -12.62
N LYS A 221 -19.74 -9.82 -13.15
CA LYS A 221 -18.82 -8.82 -12.58
C LYS A 221 -19.39 -7.41 -12.66
N ILE A 222 -20.00 -7.02 -13.78
CA ILE A 222 -20.67 -5.72 -13.94
C ILE A 222 -21.82 -5.59 -12.93
N ARG A 223 -22.67 -6.63 -12.79
CA ARG A 223 -23.74 -6.64 -11.80
C ARG A 223 -23.21 -6.50 -10.37
N ALA A 224 -22.14 -7.24 -10.05
CA ALA A 224 -21.50 -7.16 -8.75
C ALA A 224 -20.96 -5.74 -8.48
N GLU A 225 -20.38 -5.09 -9.49
CA GLU A 225 -19.88 -3.73 -9.38
C GLU A 225 -21.02 -2.72 -9.19
N LEU A 226 -22.09 -2.82 -9.96
CA LEU A 226 -23.27 -1.96 -9.85
C LEU A 226 -24.04 -2.16 -8.52
N SER A 227 -23.91 -3.34 -7.88
CA SER A 227 -24.56 -3.65 -6.61
C SER A 227 -23.81 -3.09 -5.37
N LYS A 228 -22.63 -2.50 -5.54
CA LYS A 228 -21.89 -1.87 -4.45
C LYS A 228 -22.56 -0.56 -4.04
N GLU A 229 -22.42 -0.20 -2.76
CA GLU A 229 -22.77 1.15 -2.30
C GLU A 229 -21.72 2.16 -2.76
N TRP A 230 -22.05 2.94 -3.78
CA TRP A 230 -21.21 3.98 -4.36
C TRP A 230 -21.44 5.37 -3.78
N ARG A 231 -22.54 5.58 -3.06
CA ARG A 231 -22.84 6.85 -2.39
C ARG A 231 -22.22 6.82 -0.98
N ASP A 232 -21.58 7.91 -0.60
CA ASP A 232 -21.05 8.13 0.76
C ASP A 232 -22.18 8.45 1.72
#